data_8b6e289d956528fd39c5f07e79775ebf
#
_entry.id   8b6e289d956528fd39c5f07e79775ebf
#
_cell.length_a   1.000
_cell.length_b   1.000
_cell.length_c   1.000
_cell.angle_alpha   90.00
_cell.angle_beta   90.00
_cell.angle_gamma   90.00
#
_symmetry.space_group_name_H-M   'P 1'
#
loop_
_entity.id
_entity.type
_entity.pdbx_description
1 polymer ?
#
loop_
_entity_poly.entity_id
_entity_poly.type
_entity_poly.pdbx_seq_one_letter_code
_entity_poly.pdbx_strand_id
1 'polypeptide(L)'
;MGVFLVYKPKLLFLGHHLMMSIRTSAHCISLFLMCCFSTAYAEVDLSKAWFNVGFYSAHFDTDKGLRNANPGLGIEYALDDKWRVTAGQFINSDNENSNYLGAYYQPWQVGDIKVGVVGGAFNGYPKAFNGGWFPAVLPVASWESGRVGLNVTFVPPLKDRLYGAISFQLKFRLKD
;
A
#
# COMPACT_ATOMS: atom_id res chain seq x y z
N MET A 1 -20.93 48.94 64.09
CA MET A 1 -19.57 48.41 64.28
C MET A 1 -19.64 46.94 63.76
N GLY A 2 -19.41 46.74 62.48
CA GLY A 2 -19.56 45.44 61.82
C GLY A 2 -18.17 44.89 61.46
N VAL A 3 -17.86 43.72 61.94
CA VAL A 3 -16.61 43.00 61.69
C VAL A 3 -16.76 42.22 60.39
N PHE A 4 -16.02 42.56 59.35
CA PHE A 4 -15.93 41.77 58.10
C PHE A 4 -14.88 40.68 58.29
N LEU A 5 -15.32 39.42 58.32
CA LEU A 5 -14.48 38.24 58.23
C LEU A 5 -14.13 37.98 56.74
N VAL A 6 -12.87 38.16 56.38
CA VAL A 6 -12.33 37.85 55.08
C VAL A 6 -11.96 36.38 55.03
N TYR A 7 -12.72 35.57 54.30
CA TYR A 7 -12.44 34.18 54.03
C TYR A 7 -11.38 34.06 52.90
N LYS A 8 -10.17 33.56 53.17
CA LYS A 8 -9.18 33.22 52.17
C LYS A 8 -9.41 31.80 51.67
N PRO A 9 -9.62 31.55 50.38
CA PRO A 9 -9.69 30.19 49.87
C PRO A 9 -8.30 29.57 49.79
N LYS A 10 -8.13 28.35 50.35
CA LYS A 10 -6.97 27.48 50.15
C LYS A 10 -7.02 26.89 48.75
N LEU A 11 -6.46 27.57 47.73
CA LEU A 11 -6.43 27.10 46.34
C LEU A 11 -5.01 26.68 45.87
N LEU A 12 -4.10 26.36 46.77
CA LEU A 12 -2.70 26.10 46.42
C LEU A 12 -2.24 24.63 46.43
N PHE A 13 -3.09 23.68 46.84
CA PHE A 13 -2.65 22.27 46.96
C PHE A 13 -3.13 21.33 45.86
N LEU A 14 -4.12 21.73 45.04
CA LEU A 14 -4.63 20.85 43.98
C LEU A 14 -3.78 20.88 42.70
N GLY A 15 -3.04 21.96 42.48
CA GLY A 15 -2.24 22.13 41.23
C GLY A 15 -0.98 21.25 41.15
N HIS A 16 -0.36 20.96 42.30
CA HIS A 16 0.88 20.15 42.30
C HIS A 16 0.63 18.65 42.06
N HIS A 17 -0.45 18.09 42.62
CA HIS A 17 -0.78 16.69 42.36
C HIS A 17 -1.25 16.43 40.94
N LEU A 18 -1.98 17.37 40.33
CA LEU A 18 -2.45 17.23 38.93
C LEU A 18 -1.30 17.34 37.92
N MET A 19 -0.36 18.26 38.13
CA MET A 19 0.83 18.40 37.27
C MET A 19 1.79 17.21 37.39
N MET A 20 1.94 16.60 38.57
CA MET A 20 2.80 15.44 38.76
C MET A 20 2.19 14.19 38.10
N SER A 21 0.85 14.03 38.12
CA SER A 21 0.15 12.92 37.45
C SER A 21 0.26 13.00 35.94
N ILE A 22 0.18 14.19 35.34
CA ILE A 22 0.30 14.39 33.87
C ILE A 22 1.74 14.13 33.43
N ARG A 23 2.75 14.53 34.20
CA ARG A 23 4.17 14.28 33.85
C ARG A 23 4.53 12.79 33.91
N THR A 24 4.07 12.05 34.91
CA THR A 24 4.29 10.59 34.99
C THR A 24 3.58 9.84 33.87
N SER A 25 2.36 10.21 33.51
CA SER A 25 1.65 9.60 32.39
C SER A 25 2.35 9.86 31.04
N ALA A 26 2.86 11.06 30.80
CA ALA A 26 3.59 11.40 29.58
C ALA A 26 4.91 10.61 29.46
N HIS A 27 5.64 10.40 30.55
CA HIS A 27 6.86 9.58 30.54
C HIS A 27 6.59 8.10 30.32
N CYS A 28 5.49 7.55 30.88
CA CYS A 28 5.10 6.17 30.64
C CYS A 28 4.68 5.93 29.18
N ILE A 29 3.96 6.87 28.57
CA ILE A 29 3.57 6.79 27.15
C ILE A 29 4.81 6.91 26.25
N SER A 30 5.75 7.81 26.56
CA SER A 30 6.99 7.97 25.82
C SER A 30 7.88 6.73 25.91
N LEU A 31 8.01 6.12 27.10
CA LEU A 31 8.75 4.86 27.28
C LEU A 31 8.08 3.69 26.54
N PHE A 32 6.75 3.61 26.57
CA PHE A 32 6.00 2.56 25.87
C PHE A 32 6.14 2.70 24.34
N LEU A 33 6.04 3.92 23.79
CA LEU A 33 6.33 4.16 22.38
C LEU A 33 7.79 3.81 22.03
N MET A 34 8.75 4.16 22.86
CA MET A 34 10.17 3.87 22.62
C MET A 34 10.46 2.36 22.68
N CYS A 35 9.80 1.58 23.56
CA CYS A 35 9.88 0.13 23.57
C CYS A 35 9.24 -0.53 22.34
N CYS A 36 8.19 0.05 21.75
CA CYS A 36 7.57 -0.47 20.53
C CYS A 36 8.45 -0.26 19.29
N PHE A 37 9.36 0.72 19.29
CA PHE A 37 10.31 0.95 18.20
C PHE A 37 11.61 0.13 18.31
N SER A 38 11.86 -0.54 19.42
CA SER A 38 13.15 -1.21 19.65
C SER A 38 13.19 -2.70 19.29
N THR A 39 12.16 -3.27 18.63
CA THR A 39 12.12 -4.74 18.42
C THR A 39 11.78 -5.22 17.03
N ALA A 40 12.08 -4.49 15.97
CA ALA A 40 11.88 -5.06 14.64
C ALA A 40 12.94 -4.59 13.63
N TYR A 41 14.19 -4.83 13.89
CA TYR A 41 15.12 -5.09 12.78
C TYR A 41 14.90 -6.54 12.33
N ALA A 42 13.74 -6.85 11.78
CA ALA A 42 13.60 -8.04 10.98
C ALA A 42 14.49 -7.82 9.76
N GLU A 43 15.55 -8.63 9.64
CA GLU A 43 16.39 -8.62 8.44
C GLU A 43 15.49 -8.86 7.24
N VAL A 44 15.45 -7.89 6.31
CA VAL A 44 14.61 -7.99 5.12
C VAL A 44 15.23 -9.05 4.22
N ASP A 45 14.55 -10.16 4.05
CA ASP A 45 14.97 -11.22 3.15
C ASP A 45 14.79 -10.79 1.69
N LEU A 46 15.88 -10.32 1.08
CA LEU A 46 15.87 -9.84 -0.31
C LEU A 46 15.60 -10.95 -1.34
N SER A 47 15.70 -12.24 -0.96
CA SER A 47 15.31 -13.34 -1.85
C SER A 47 13.78 -13.39 -2.10
N LYS A 48 13.00 -12.80 -1.19
CA LYS A 48 11.53 -12.64 -1.30
C LYS A 48 11.11 -11.36 -2.03
N ALA A 49 12.07 -10.48 -2.33
CA ALA A 49 11.82 -9.19 -2.94
C ALA A 49 12.01 -9.23 -4.46
N TRP A 50 11.06 -8.62 -5.17
CA TRP A 50 11.07 -8.47 -6.61
C TRP A 50 10.98 -7.00 -6.97
N PHE A 51 11.74 -6.62 -7.98
CA PHE A 51 11.65 -5.34 -8.65
C PHE A 51 10.71 -5.49 -9.84
N ASN A 52 9.66 -4.67 -9.91
CA ASN A 52 8.72 -4.66 -11.00
C ASN A 52 9.04 -3.51 -11.95
N VAL A 53 9.06 -3.78 -13.25
CA VAL A 53 8.99 -2.74 -14.28
C VAL A 53 7.53 -2.37 -14.54
N GLY A 54 7.27 -1.36 -15.35
CA GLY A 54 5.91 -0.95 -15.67
C GLY A 54 5.06 -2.06 -16.30
N PHE A 55 3.93 -1.68 -16.86
CA PHE A 55 2.98 -2.60 -17.46
C PHE A 55 3.00 -2.49 -18.98
N TYR A 56 2.65 -3.58 -19.67
CA TYR A 56 2.15 -3.55 -21.02
C TYR A 56 0.69 -3.97 -21.01
N SER A 57 -0.23 -3.10 -21.44
CA SER A 57 -1.68 -3.34 -21.41
C SER A 57 -2.21 -3.52 -22.82
N ALA A 58 -2.64 -4.74 -23.14
CA ALA A 58 -3.37 -5.03 -24.38
C ALA A 58 -4.86 -4.70 -24.15
N HIS A 59 -5.28 -3.52 -24.60
CA HIS A 59 -6.66 -3.06 -24.44
C HIS A 59 -7.61 -3.77 -25.39
N PHE A 60 -8.85 -4.04 -24.94
CA PHE A 60 -9.88 -4.62 -25.77
C PHE A 60 -10.48 -3.61 -26.75
N ASP A 61 -10.44 -2.34 -26.39
CA ASP A 61 -10.92 -1.24 -27.20
C ASP A 61 -9.69 -0.50 -27.80
N THR A 62 -9.45 -0.69 -29.09
CA THR A 62 -8.26 -0.16 -29.80
C THR A 62 -8.47 1.25 -30.33
N ASP A 63 -9.72 1.74 -30.38
CA ASP A 63 -10.08 3.00 -31.04
C ASP A 63 -9.98 4.22 -30.10
N LYS A 64 -9.59 4.03 -28.84
CA LYS A 64 -9.55 5.08 -27.82
C LYS A 64 -8.22 5.82 -27.71
N GLY A 65 -7.21 5.44 -28.48
CA GLY A 65 -5.89 6.07 -28.40
C GLY A 65 -5.16 5.82 -27.06
N LEU A 66 -5.46 4.71 -26.41
CA LEU A 66 -4.88 4.36 -25.12
C LEU A 66 -3.42 3.94 -25.26
N ARG A 67 -2.64 4.31 -24.27
CA ARG A 67 -1.25 3.88 -24.17
C ARG A 67 -1.17 2.42 -23.73
N ASN A 68 -0.49 1.58 -24.50
CA ASN A 68 -0.25 0.18 -24.17
C ASN A 68 1.04 -0.01 -23.34
N ALA A 69 2.12 0.68 -23.71
CA ALA A 69 3.38 0.63 -22.96
C ALA A 69 3.33 1.62 -21.79
N ASN A 70 3.17 1.13 -20.61
CA ASN A 70 2.99 1.88 -19.37
C ASN A 70 4.27 1.79 -18.52
N PRO A 71 5.32 2.58 -18.80
CA PRO A 71 6.58 2.51 -18.08
C PRO A 71 6.38 2.86 -16.60
N GLY A 72 7.11 2.18 -15.74
CA GLY A 72 6.99 2.36 -14.30
C GLY A 72 7.98 1.55 -13.53
N LEU A 73 7.97 1.73 -12.22
CA LEU A 73 8.82 1.02 -11.28
C LEU A 73 8.00 0.64 -10.05
N GLY A 74 8.29 -0.54 -9.51
CA GLY A 74 7.63 -0.99 -8.30
C GLY A 74 8.42 -2.07 -7.59
N ILE A 75 7.90 -2.46 -6.45
CA ILE A 75 8.41 -3.56 -5.66
C ILE A 75 7.28 -4.53 -5.34
N GLU A 76 7.62 -5.80 -5.21
CA GLU A 76 6.75 -6.86 -4.74
C GLU A 76 7.53 -7.66 -3.69
N TYR A 77 6.91 -8.00 -2.58
CA TYR A 77 7.52 -8.77 -1.51
C TYR A 77 6.63 -9.95 -1.11
N ALA A 78 7.18 -11.16 -1.17
CA ALA A 78 6.47 -12.36 -0.77
C ALA A 78 6.46 -12.46 0.76
N LEU A 79 5.27 -12.47 1.34
CA LEU A 79 5.07 -12.71 2.78
C LEU A 79 5.14 -14.20 3.08
N ASP A 80 4.44 -14.98 2.26
CA ASP A 80 4.41 -16.44 2.26
C ASP A 80 4.16 -16.99 0.84
N ASP A 81 3.78 -18.25 0.72
CA ASP A 81 3.54 -18.91 -0.58
C ASP A 81 2.31 -18.38 -1.32
N LYS A 82 1.35 -17.77 -0.61
CA LYS A 82 0.07 -17.30 -1.15
C LYS A 82 -0.07 -15.78 -1.15
N TRP A 83 0.60 -15.11 -0.22
CA TRP A 83 0.45 -13.68 -0.02
C TRP A 83 1.70 -12.91 -0.41
N ARG A 84 1.51 -11.80 -1.13
CA ARG A 84 2.53 -10.82 -1.47
C ARG A 84 1.99 -9.42 -1.34
N VAL A 85 2.83 -8.48 -1.02
CA VAL A 85 2.49 -7.05 -1.05
C VAL A 85 3.22 -6.38 -2.21
N THR A 86 2.64 -5.34 -2.78
CA THR A 86 3.23 -4.61 -3.91
C THR A 86 2.91 -3.14 -3.82
N ALA A 87 3.86 -2.32 -4.28
CA ALA A 87 3.69 -0.88 -4.41
C ALA A 87 4.54 -0.36 -5.57
N GLY A 88 4.10 0.71 -6.20
CA GLY A 88 4.86 1.33 -7.28
C GLY A 88 4.17 2.49 -7.94
N GLN A 89 4.79 2.96 -9.02
CA GLN A 89 4.25 4.03 -9.87
C GLN A 89 4.47 3.69 -11.34
N PHE A 90 3.61 4.20 -12.19
CA PHE A 90 3.70 4.00 -13.65
C PHE A 90 2.96 5.11 -14.39
N ILE A 91 3.25 5.27 -15.67
CA ILE A 91 2.44 6.10 -16.57
C ILE A 91 1.29 5.22 -17.07
N ASN A 92 0.06 5.61 -16.76
CA ASN A 92 -1.13 4.83 -17.08
C ASN A 92 -1.56 4.95 -18.56
N SER A 93 -2.66 4.30 -18.90
CA SER A 93 -3.18 4.28 -20.28
C SER A 93 -3.76 5.62 -20.75
N ASP A 94 -4.06 6.53 -19.84
CA ASP A 94 -4.48 7.90 -20.12
C ASP A 94 -3.28 8.88 -20.20
N ASN A 95 -2.03 8.39 -20.17
CA ASN A 95 -0.76 9.15 -20.11
C ASN A 95 -0.55 9.95 -18.81
N GLU A 96 -1.23 9.60 -17.75
CA GLU A 96 -1.10 10.24 -16.44
C GLU A 96 -0.26 9.40 -15.47
N ASN A 97 0.33 10.06 -14.47
CA ASN A 97 1.06 9.37 -13.40
C ASN A 97 0.09 8.64 -12.49
N SER A 98 0.33 7.36 -12.27
CA SER A 98 -0.42 6.51 -11.35
C SER A 98 0.49 5.92 -10.29
N ASN A 99 -0.01 5.86 -9.06
CA ASN A 99 0.59 5.08 -8.00
C ASN A 99 -0.33 3.91 -7.66
N TYR A 100 0.25 2.83 -7.18
CA TYR A 100 -0.49 1.68 -6.69
C TYR A 100 0.10 1.14 -5.40
N LEU A 101 -0.78 0.59 -4.58
CA LEU A 101 -0.45 -0.18 -3.37
C LEU A 101 -1.43 -1.33 -3.27
N GLY A 102 -0.95 -2.55 -3.08
CA GLY A 102 -1.84 -3.70 -3.05
C GLY A 102 -1.22 -4.95 -2.46
N ALA A 103 -2.02 -6.00 -2.47
CA ALA A 103 -1.62 -7.34 -2.08
C ALA A 103 -2.15 -8.38 -3.07
N TYR A 104 -1.33 -9.36 -3.38
CA TYR A 104 -1.73 -10.56 -4.10
C TYR A 104 -2.18 -11.62 -3.09
N TYR A 105 -3.25 -12.31 -3.42
CA TYR A 105 -3.67 -13.55 -2.81
C TYR A 105 -3.80 -14.62 -3.88
N GLN A 106 -2.87 -15.58 -3.93
CA GLN A 106 -2.76 -16.59 -4.98
C GLN A 106 -2.74 -17.99 -4.36
N PRO A 107 -3.92 -18.50 -3.90
CA PRO A 107 -4.01 -19.79 -3.22
C PRO A 107 -3.92 -20.99 -4.14
N TRP A 108 -4.09 -20.80 -5.46
CA TRP A 108 -4.07 -21.88 -6.43
C TRP A 108 -2.78 -21.90 -7.23
N GLN A 109 -2.31 -23.10 -7.55
CA GLN A 109 -1.13 -23.33 -8.39
C GLN A 109 -1.44 -24.38 -9.47
N VAL A 110 -1.08 -24.07 -10.72
CA VAL A 110 -1.20 -24.94 -11.88
C VAL A 110 0.16 -25.00 -12.56
N GLY A 111 0.92 -26.09 -12.33
CA GLY A 111 2.32 -26.16 -12.71
C GLY A 111 3.13 -25.05 -12.02
N ASP A 112 3.85 -24.24 -12.79
CA ASP A 112 4.66 -23.11 -12.30
C ASP A 112 3.87 -21.79 -12.21
N ILE A 113 2.54 -21.83 -12.48
CA ILE A 113 1.72 -20.63 -12.48
C ILE A 113 0.90 -20.58 -11.19
N LYS A 114 1.05 -19.48 -10.45
CA LYS A 114 0.18 -19.13 -9.31
C LYS A 114 -0.99 -18.30 -9.80
N VAL A 115 -2.20 -18.61 -9.33
CA VAL A 115 -3.45 -17.97 -9.77
C VAL A 115 -4.22 -17.47 -8.55
N GLY A 116 -4.83 -16.30 -8.69
CA GLY A 116 -5.63 -15.69 -7.63
C GLY A 116 -6.10 -14.30 -8.00
N VAL A 117 -6.02 -13.40 -7.03
CA VAL A 117 -6.41 -12.01 -7.19
C VAL A 117 -5.32 -11.06 -6.68
N VAL A 118 -5.25 -9.86 -7.24
CA VAL A 118 -4.56 -8.71 -6.66
C VAL A 118 -5.62 -7.69 -6.25
N GLY A 119 -5.59 -7.31 -4.97
CA GLY A 119 -6.46 -6.27 -4.42
C GLY A 119 -5.62 -5.09 -3.94
N GLY A 120 -6.12 -3.86 -4.15
CA GLY A 120 -5.38 -2.69 -3.73
C GLY A 120 -6.07 -1.38 -4.08
N ALA A 121 -5.30 -0.31 -4.02
CA ALA A 121 -5.71 1.02 -4.39
C ALA A 121 -4.79 1.58 -5.49
N PHE A 122 -5.40 2.32 -6.41
CA PHE A 122 -4.76 2.98 -7.55
C PHE A 122 -5.20 4.43 -7.61
N ASN A 123 -4.41 5.30 -8.25
CA ASN A 123 -4.81 6.67 -8.55
C ASN A 123 -4.39 7.09 -9.97
N GLY A 124 -4.62 8.35 -10.33
CA GLY A 124 -4.13 8.96 -11.58
C GLY A 124 -5.02 8.70 -12.79
N TYR A 125 -6.16 8.05 -12.67
CA TYR A 125 -7.11 7.86 -13.77
C TYR A 125 -8.17 8.97 -13.76
N PRO A 126 -8.16 9.92 -14.72
CA PRO A 126 -9.05 11.09 -14.70
C PRO A 126 -10.53 10.73 -14.66
N LYS A 127 -10.92 9.64 -15.35
CA LYS A 127 -12.31 9.15 -15.40
C LYS A 127 -12.72 8.35 -14.17
N ALA A 128 -11.76 7.86 -13.38
CA ALA A 128 -11.99 7.14 -12.15
C ALA A 128 -11.70 8.05 -10.96
N PHE A 129 -12.75 8.47 -10.24
CA PHE A 129 -12.65 9.32 -9.04
C PHE A 129 -11.85 10.61 -9.25
N ASN A 130 -11.93 11.23 -10.45
CA ASN A 130 -11.21 12.45 -10.82
C ASN A 130 -9.69 12.36 -10.58
N GLY A 131 -9.08 11.19 -10.86
CA GLY A 131 -7.66 10.95 -10.61
C GLY A 131 -7.30 10.61 -9.16
N GLY A 132 -8.25 10.61 -8.24
CA GLY A 132 -8.05 10.23 -6.85
C GLY A 132 -7.84 8.73 -6.66
N TRP A 133 -7.58 8.33 -5.42
CA TRP A 133 -7.43 6.92 -5.06
C TRP A 133 -8.75 6.16 -5.14
N PHE A 134 -8.72 4.97 -5.74
CA PHE A 134 -9.87 4.07 -5.80
C PHE A 134 -9.43 2.61 -5.57
N PRO A 135 -10.25 1.78 -4.92
CA PRO A 135 -9.97 0.37 -4.74
C PRO A 135 -10.25 -0.42 -6.02
N ALA A 136 -9.46 -1.47 -6.23
CA ALA A 136 -9.70 -2.46 -7.27
C ALA A 136 -9.30 -3.86 -6.79
N VAL A 137 -10.00 -4.88 -7.29
CA VAL A 137 -9.64 -6.29 -7.13
C VAL A 137 -9.69 -6.93 -8.51
N LEU A 138 -8.57 -7.49 -8.94
CA LEU A 138 -8.37 -7.98 -10.31
C LEU A 138 -7.88 -9.43 -10.27
N PRO A 139 -8.38 -10.31 -11.15
CA PRO A 139 -7.80 -11.64 -11.38
C PRO A 139 -6.35 -11.52 -11.83
N VAL A 140 -5.48 -12.38 -11.31
CA VAL A 140 -4.06 -12.40 -11.65
C VAL A 140 -3.51 -13.80 -11.73
N ALA A 141 -2.61 -14.01 -12.69
CA ALA A 141 -1.74 -15.17 -12.77
C ALA A 141 -0.29 -14.70 -12.72
N SER A 142 0.56 -15.42 -11.98
CA SER A 142 1.98 -15.12 -11.87
C SER A 142 2.80 -16.35 -12.21
N TRP A 143 3.80 -16.16 -13.08
CA TRP A 143 4.81 -17.15 -13.38
C TRP A 143 6.18 -16.66 -12.94
N GLU A 144 7.01 -17.54 -12.39
CA GLU A 144 8.35 -17.23 -11.89
C GLU A 144 9.31 -18.35 -12.26
N SER A 145 10.46 -17.99 -12.83
CA SER A 145 11.55 -18.92 -13.13
C SER A 145 12.90 -18.24 -12.86
N GLY A 146 13.63 -18.78 -11.88
CA GLY A 146 14.89 -18.17 -11.44
C GLY A 146 14.70 -16.72 -11.01
N ARG A 147 15.36 -15.80 -11.70
CA ARG A 147 15.34 -14.36 -11.40
C ARG A 147 14.30 -13.56 -12.17
N VAL A 148 13.56 -14.20 -13.05
CA VAL A 148 12.56 -13.52 -13.90
C VAL A 148 11.17 -14.01 -13.54
N GLY A 149 10.21 -13.09 -13.54
CA GLY A 149 8.80 -13.40 -13.36
C GLY A 149 7.90 -12.50 -14.21
N LEU A 150 6.68 -12.94 -14.38
CA LEU A 150 5.63 -12.27 -15.13
C LEU A 150 4.34 -12.33 -14.34
N ASN A 151 3.74 -11.17 -14.08
CA ASN A 151 2.36 -11.08 -13.62
C ASN A 151 1.46 -10.75 -14.81
N VAL A 152 0.37 -11.49 -14.97
CA VAL A 152 -0.66 -11.26 -15.96
C VAL A 152 -1.96 -10.95 -15.25
N THR A 153 -2.50 -9.76 -15.45
CA THR A 153 -3.69 -9.25 -14.75
C THR A 153 -4.80 -8.98 -15.76
N PHE A 154 -5.99 -9.46 -15.48
CA PHE A 154 -7.18 -9.11 -16.24
C PHE A 154 -7.85 -7.88 -15.64
N VAL A 155 -7.95 -6.81 -16.42
CA VAL A 155 -8.66 -5.59 -16.07
C VAL A 155 -10.03 -5.63 -16.74
N PRO A 156 -11.13 -5.81 -15.99
CA PRO A 156 -12.45 -5.80 -16.58
C PRO A 156 -12.82 -4.40 -17.08
N PRO A 157 -13.54 -4.28 -18.21
CA PRO A 157 -14.04 -2.99 -18.64
C PRO A 157 -15.13 -2.51 -17.66
N LEU A 158 -14.96 -1.29 -17.15
CA LEU A 158 -15.98 -0.61 -16.34
C LEU A 158 -16.49 0.58 -17.15
N LYS A 159 -17.75 0.52 -17.54
CA LYS A 159 -18.39 1.53 -18.37
C LYS A 159 -18.09 2.94 -17.86
N ASP A 160 -17.58 3.80 -18.75
CA ASP A 160 -17.26 5.20 -18.52
C ASP A 160 -16.16 5.48 -17.46
N ARG A 161 -15.47 4.44 -16.96
CA ARG A 161 -14.43 4.59 -15.90
C ARG A 161 -13.09 3.97 -16.23
N LEU A 162 -13.08 2.70 -16.65
CA LEU A 162 -11.86 1.97 -16.97
C LEU A 162 -12.04 1.17 -18.26
N TYR A 163 -11.02 1.21 -19.10
CA TYR A 163 -10.95 0.40 -20.30
C TYR A 163 -10.45 -1.01 -19.96
N GLY A 164 -11.11 -2.01 -20.53
CA GLY A 164 -10.72 -3.40 -20.33
C GLY A 164 -9.39 -3.72 -21.01
N ALA A 165 -8.56 -4.52 -20.34
CA ALA A 165 -7.26 -4.92 -20.86
C ALA A 165 -6.76 -6.23 -20.23
N ILE A 166 -5.82 -6.88 -20.90
CA ILE A 166 -4.90 -7.81 -20.27
C ILE A 166 -3.58 -7.08 -20.07
N SER A 167 -3.15 -6.98 -18.81
CA SER A 167 -1.92 -6.29 -18.44
C SER A 167 -0.83 -7.28 -18.08
N PHE A 168 0.37 -7.05 -18.58
CA PHE A 168 1.57 -7.84 -18.37
C PHE A 168 2.57 -6.98 -17.59
N GLN A 169 3.15 -7.52 -16.52
CA GLN A 169 4.18 -6.86 -15.72
C GLN A 169 5.35 -7.80 -15.52
N LEU A 170 6.50 -7.46 -16.09
CA LEU A 170 7.75 -8.17 -15.83
C LEU A 170 8.29 -7.80 -14.46
N LYS A 171 8.91 -8.77 -13.79
CA LYS A 171 9.57 -8.59 -12.51
C LYS A 171 10.88 -9.37 -12.42
N PHE A 172 11.78 -8.86 -11.59
CA PHE A 172 13.12 -9.40 -11.40
C PHE A 172 13.40 -9.58 -9.91
N ARG A 173 13.82 -10.78 -9.50
CA ARG A 173 14.18 -11.06 -8.11
C ARG A 173 15.44 -10.31 -7.74
N LEU A 174 15.46 -9.67 -6.57
CA LEU A 174 16.60 -8.84 -6.15
C LEU A 174 17.79 -9.68 -5.68
N LYS A 175 17.53 -10.86 -5.11
CA LYS A 175 18.57 -11.78 -4.64
C LYS A 175 18.16 -13.22 -4.91
N ASP A 176 19.12 -14.08 -5.22
CA ASP A 176 18.95 -15.54 -5.32
C ASP A 176 18.84 -16.17 -3.95
#